data_490ab514588523fbcc418562bac149c3
#
_entry.id   490ab514588523fbcc418562bac149c3
#
_cell.length_a   1.000
_cell.length_b   1.000
_cell.length_c   1.000
_cell.angle_alpha   90.00
_cell.angle_beta   90.00
_cell.angle_gamma   90.00
#
_symmetry.space_group_name_H-M   'P 1'
#
loop_
_entity.id
_entity.type
_entity.pdbx_description
1 polymer ?
#
loop_
_entity_poly.entity_id
_entity_poly.type
_entity_poly.pdbx_seq_one_letter_code
_entity_poly.pdbx_strand_id
1 'polypeptide(L)'
;MTGTVTGKTGVVLLPTRKTLSTHETVVHQVLAQKLATLLGAEFVGLHDSVIHQGRALYFVPSDTLIERDHPGIRSADDLFGGVIAEPFMATKALSHPLPESATHKPPGWSDAFHRQAAQAVLVGFSVFAEQDALKVGTQMLANGPVRLKPVLATAGRGQVVVTTEAELAEAITRQDLHEIRDYGLVLEENLTEVITFSVGQVQVAGLTASYYGTQDLTRDNQGETVYGGSRLHLVRGDYQALLRLPLDDSVRHAVQQALAYESAAFACLPGFIASRRNYDIAQGTNAQGQRCSGVLEQSWRIGGASAAEIEALLLFKADPALQQVTVSTHEVYGKTTLPADAQVLYEGDDPQVGFISKFVQVEPL
;
A
#
# COMPACT_ATOMS: atom_id res chain seq x y z
N MET A 1 5.68 -17.99 29.81
CA MET A 1 4.83 -17.83 28.60
C MET A 1 3.64 -16.94 28.99
N THR A 2 3.80 -15.65 28.94
CA THR A 2 2.69 -14.69 29.09
C THR A 2 2.37 -14.16 27.72
N GLY A 3 1.49 -14.88 27.00
CA GLY A 3 0.89 -14.35 25.80
C GLY A 3 0.16 -13.07 26.15
N THR A 4 0.48 -11.99 25.48
CA THR A 4 -0.21 -10.71 25.61
C THR A 4 -1.66 -10.96 25.20
N VAL A 5 -2.57 -11.07 26.17
CA VAL A 5 -4.00 -11.20 25.90
C VAL A 5 -4.43 -9.83 25.38
N THR A 6 -4.68 -9.72 24.09
CA THR A 6 -5.05 -8.45 23.43
C THR A 6 -6.43 -7.93 23.84
N GLY A 7 -7.18 -8.70 24.63
CA GLY A 7 -8.55 -8.40 25.03
C GLY A 7 -9.56 -8.45 23.87
N LYS A 8 -9.12 -8.75 22.65
CA LYS A 8 -10.00 -8.92 21.49
C LYS A 8 -10.69 -10.28 21.54
N THR A 9 -12.01 -10.28 21.33
CA THR A 9 -12.83 -11.51 21.35
C THR A 9 -13.23 -11.95 19.94
N GLY A 10 -13.11 -11.07 18.95
CA GLY A 10 -13.45 -11.39 17.56
C GLY A 10 -12.68 -10.57 16.55
N VAL A 11 -12.42 -11.16 15.38
CA VAL A 11 -11.90 -10.51 14.19
C VAL A 11 -13.01 -10.45 13.16
N VAL A 12 -13.24 -9.27 12.59
CA VAL A 12 -14.28 -9.03 11.58
C VAL A 12 -13.69 -8.41 10.31
N LEU A 13 -14.22 -8.83 9.16
CA LEU A 13 -14.02 -8.10 7.91
C LEU A 13 -14.95 -6.88 7.89
N LEU A 14 -14.40 -5.74 7.49
CA LEU A 14 -15.14 -4.50 7.31
C LEU A 14 -15.08 -4.11 5.82
N PRO A 15 -16.08 -4.49 5.00
CA PRO A 15 -16.09 -4.16 3.58
C PRO A 15 -16.32 -2.66 3.40
N THR A 16 -15.31 -1.93 2.97
CA THR A 16 -15.34 -0.50 2.69
C THR A 16 -15.34 -0.20 1.19
N ARG A 17 -14.89 -1.13 0.36
CA ARG A 17 -15.01 -1.06 -1.09
C ARG A 17 -16.38 -1.51 -1.54
N LYS A 18 -16.95 -0.80 -2.53
CA LYS A 18 -18.25 -1.15 -3.13
C LYS A 18 -18.27 -2.53 -3.80
N THR A 19 -17.15 -2.90 -4.40
CA THR A 19 -16.98 -4.20 -5.08
C THR A 19 -15.60 -4.76 -4.79
N LEU A 20 -15.55 -6.01 -4.36
CA LEU A 20 -14.36 -6.84 -4.31
C LEU A 20 -14.56 -8.01 -5.28
N SER A 21 -13.50 -8.43 -5.95
CA SER A 21 -13.53 -9.68 -6.72
C SER A 21 -13.71 -10.88 -5.79
N THR A 22 -14.14 -12.00 -6.35
CA THR A 22 -14.33 -13.24 -5.57
C THR A 22 -13.02 -13.68 -4.93
N HIS A 23 -11.92 -13.67 -5.70
CA HIS A 23 -10.61 -14.06 -5.18
C HIS A 23 -10.13 -13.14 -4.04
N GLU A 24 -10.32 -11.80 -4.14
CA GLU A 24 -9.96 -10.87 -3.06
C GLU A 24 -10.77 -11.14 -1.80
N THR A 25 -12.08 -11.37 -1.94
CA THR A 25 -12.97 -11.67 -0.81
C THR A 25 -12.50 -12.91 -0.06
N VAL A 26 -12.18 -14.00 -0.76
CA VAL A 26 -11.71 -15.25 -0.14
C VAL A 26 -10.35 -15.05 0.51
N VAL A 27 -9.40 -14.37 -0.15
CA VAL A 27 -8.09 -14.06 0.43
C VAL A 27 -8.25 -13.23 1.70
N HIS A 28 -9.09 -12.19 1.72
CA HIS A 28 -9.33 -11.41 2.92
C HIS A 28 -9.91 -12.24 4.07
N GLN A 29 -10.80 -13.22 3.78
CA GLN A 29 -11.30 -14.14 4.80
C GLN A 29 -10.20 -15.02 5.40
N VAL A 30 -9.35 -15.61 4.55
CA VAL A 30 -8.21 -16.43 4.99
C VAL A 30 -7.24 -15.60 5.85
N LEU A 31 -6.94 -14.38 5.44
CA LEU A 31 -6.05 -13.49 6.19
C LEU A 31 -6.67 -13.05 7.53
N ALA A 32 -7.98 -12.79 7.57
CA ALA A 32 -8.68 -12.47 8.81
C ALA A 32 -8.71 -13.66 9.79
N GLN A 33 -8.83 -14.90 9.29
CA GLN A 33 -8.70 -16.12 10.11
C GLN A 33 -7.28 -16.27 10.70
N LYS A 34 -6.24 -16.00 9.89
CA LYS A 34 -4.84 -15.99 10.37
C LYS A 34 -4.62 -14.90 11.41
N LEU A 35 -5.18 -13.70 11.24
CA LEU A 35 -5.15 -12.62 12.22
C LEU A 35 -5.88 -13.02 13.53
N ALA A 36 -7.01 -13.71 13.42
CA ALA A 36 -7.73 -14.24 14.59
C ALA A 36 -6.85 -15.23 15.39
N THR A 37 -6.14 -16.12 14.71
CA THR A 37 -5.15 -17.02 15.33
C THR A 37 -4.03 -16.24 16.02
N LEU A 38 -3.52 -15.19 15.37
CA LEU A 38 -2.47 -14.33 15.90
C LEU A 38 -2.93 -13.58 17.16
N LEU A 39 -4.16 -13.10 17.18
CA LEU A 39 -4.77 -12.37 18.30
C LEU A 39 -5.28 -13.28 19.42
N GLY A 40 -5.42 -14.59 19.17
CA GLY A 40 -6.09 -15.52 20.09
C GLY A 40 -7.60 -15.25 20.19
N ALA A 41 -8.22 -14.79 19.12
CA ALA A 41 -9.62 -14.43 18.98
C ALA A 41 -10.33 -15.34 17.97
N GLU A 42 -11.66 -15.23 17.88
CA GLU A 42 -12.47 -15.91 16.88
C GLU A 42 -12.62 -15.06 15.60
N PHE A 43 -12.54 -15.66 14.41
CA PHE A 43 -13.02 -14.99 13.20
C PHE A 43 -14.54 -15.09 13.14
N VAL A 44 -15.24 -13.95 13.16
CA VAL A 44 -16.71 -13.88 13.27
C VAL A 44 -17.40 -13.37 12.01
N GLY A 45 -16.67 -13.37 10.87
CA GLY A 45 -17.23 -13.03 9.57
C GLY A 45 -17.24 -11.54 9.24
N LEU A 46 -18.26 -11.11 8.50
CA LEU A 46 -18.44 -9.70 8.16
C LEU A 46 -18.92 -8.92 9.38
N HIS A 47 -18.49 -7.66 9.50
CA HIS A 47 -18.96 -6.78 10.56
C HIS A 47 -20.46 -6.50 10.43
N ASP A 48 -21.19 -6.69 11.52
CA ASP A 48 -22.58 -6.32 11.70
C ASP A 48 -22.74 -5.63 13.06
N SER A 49 -23.18 -4.40 13.06
CA SER A 49 -23.26 -3.57 14.27
C SER A 49 -24.27 -4.07 15.30
N VAL A 50 -25.28 -4.83 14.88
CA VAL A 50 -26.31 -5.41 15.77
C VAL A 50 -25.81 -6.72 16.37
N ILE A 51 -25.31 -7.63 15.51
CA ILE A 51 -24.86 -8.98 15.92
C ILE A 51 -23.63 -8.87 16.82
N HIS A 52 -22.73 -7.92 16.56
CA HIS A 52 -21.47 -7.77 17.26
C HIS A 52 -21.47 -6.72 18.38
N GLN A 53 -22.65 -6.20 18.74
CA GLN A 53 -22.78 -5.18 19.77
C GLN A 53 -22.11 -5.62 21.11
N GLY A 54 -21.29 -4.75 21.66
CA GLY A 54 -20.59 -4.98 22.94
C GLY A 54 -19.40 -5.92 22.90
N ARG A 55 -19.05 -6.50 21.74
CA ARG A 55 -17.82 -7.32 21.57
C ARG A 55 -16.59 -6.44 21.38
N ALA A 56 -15.46 -6.87 21.96
CA ALA A 56 -14.17 -6.27 21.70
C ALA A 56 -13.61 -6.83 20.37
N LEU A 57 -13.83 -6.08 19.28
CA LEU A 57 -13.48 -6.53 17.93
C LEU A 57 -12.12 -6.00 17.48
N TYR A 58 -11.48 -6.78 16.59
CA TYR A 58 -10.40 -6.34 15.72
C TYR A 58 -10.90 -6.27 14.28
N PHE A 59 -10.74 -5.12 13.65
CA PHE A 59 -11.30 -4.84 12.34
C PHE A 59 -10.29 -5.07 11.23
N VAL A 60 -10.74 -5.67 10.12
CA VAL A 60 -9.97 -5.84 8.89
C VAL A 60 -10.69 -5.13 7.75
N PRO A 61 -10.46 -3.82 7.58
CA PRO A 61 -11.07 -3.05 6.50
C PRO A 61 -10.51 -3.49 5.14
N SER A 62 -11.36 -3.51 4.11
CA SER A 62 -10.93 -3.81 2.74
C SER A 62 -10.18 -2.64 2.08
N ASP A 63 -10.23 -1.44 2.67
CA ASP A 63 -9.46 -0.27 2.25
C ASP A 63 -9.06 0.57 3.46
N THR A 64 -8.20 1.61 3.24
CA THR A 64 -7.91 2.62 4.27
C THR A 64 -9.22 3.30 4.69
N LEU A 65 -9.46 3.35 5.99
CA LEU A 65 -10.68 3.98 6.51
C LEU A 65 -10.58 5.50 6.43
N ILE A 66 -11.65 6.10 5.93
CA ILE A 66 -11.79 7.54 5.79
C ILE A 66 -12.84 7.97 6.80
N GLU A 67 -12.54 8.03 8.02
CA GLU A 67 -13.37 8.62 9.08
C GLU A 67 -12.78 8.27 10.44
N ARG A 68 -12.75 9.26 11.32
CA ARG A 68 -12.20 9.09 12.67
C ARG A 68 -13.13 8.36 13.62
N ASP A 69 -14.42 8.39 13.35
CA ASP A 69 -15.45 7.96 14.30
C ASP A 69 -16.03 6.59 13.96
N HIS A 70 -15.18 5.64 13.55
CA HIS A 70 -15.65 4.27 13.44
C HIS A 70 -15.79 3.67 14.85
N PRO A 71 -17.03 3.33 15.30
CA PRO A 71 -17.24 2.76 16.62
C PRO A 71 -16.36 1.52 16.82
N GLY A 72 -15.48 1.56 17.81
CA GLY A 72 -14.59 0.44 18.15
C GLY A 72 -13.16 0.54 17.65
N ILE A 73 -12.82 1.52 16.80
CA ILE A 73 -11.43 1.79 16.37
C ILE A 73 -10.92 3.04 17.07
N ARG A 74 -9.96 2.88 17.99
CA ARG A 74 -9.36 3.96 18.80
C ARG A 74 -7.86 4.04 18.65
N SER A 75 -7.23 2.94 18.23
CA SER A 75 -5.78 2.80 18.13
C SER A 75 -5.40 1.80 17.03
N ALA A 76 -4.11 1.69 16.75
CA ALA A 76 -3.55 0.67 15.86
C ALA A 76 -3.83 -0.77 16.35
N ASP A 77 -4.15 -0.97 17.63
CA ASP A 77 -4.47 -2.28 18.19
C ASP A 77 -5.90 -2.75 17.87
N ASP A 78 -6.67 -1.93 17.17
CA ASP A 78 -8.08 -2.22 16.89
C ASP A 78 -8.32 -2.64 15.44
N LEU A 79 -7.35 -2.44 14.52
CA LEU A 79 -7.55 -2.73 13.09
C LEU A 79 -6.27 -3.23 12.42
N PHE A 80 -6.44 -3.90 11.26
CA PHE A 80 -5.38 -4.20 10.31
C PHE A 80 -5.45 -3.21 9.13
N GLY A 81 -4.66 -2.17 9.18
CA GLY A 81 -4.69 -1.08 8.19
C GLY A 81 -4.52 0.28 8.84
N GLY A 82 -5.11 1.32 8.25
CA GLY A 82 -5.06 2.69 8.73
C GLY A 82 -6.39 3.43 8.64
N VAL A 83 -6.43 4.54 9.39
CA VAL A 83 -7.53 5.52 9.42
C VAL A 83 -6.96 6.88 9.10
N ILE A 84 -7.61 7.62 8.22
CA ILE A 84 -7.25 8.96 7.78
C ILE A 84 -8.47 9.88 7.77
N ALA A 85 -8.21 11.20 7.70
CA ALA A 85 -9.28 12.19 7.78
C ALA A 85 -9.98 12.44 6.43
N GLU A 86 -9.25 12.37 5.31
CA GLU A 86 -9.73 12.81 4.00
C GLU A 86 -9.44 11.77 2.91
N PRO A 87 -10.31 11.62 1.90
CA PRO A 87 -10.20 10.59 0.87
C PRO A 87 -8.88 10.63 0.08
N PHE A 88 -8.39 11.80 -0.30
CA PHE A 88 -7.16 11.92 -1.06
C PHE A 88 -5.94 11.38 -0.31
N MET A 89 -5.96 11.41 1.04
CA MET A 89 -4.86 10.89 1.86
C MET A 89 -4.70 9.37 1.74
N ALA A 90 -5.75 8.64 1.31
CA ALA A 90 -5.66 7.20 1.02
C ALA A 90 -5.06 6.90 -0.35
N THR A 91 -4.78 7.92 -1.15
CA THR A 91 -4.33 7.78 -2.53
C THR A 91 -2.91 8.32 -2.72
N LYS A 92 -2.33 8.03 -3.88
CA LYS A 92 -1.02 8.59 -4.27
C LYS A 92 -0.99 10.13 -4.37
N ALA A 93 -2.15 10.81 -4.37
CA ALA A 93 -2.23 12.27 -4.32
C ALA A 93 -1.61 12.86 -3.06
N LEU A 94 -1.50 12.10 -1.97
CA LEU A 94 -0.80 12.54 -0.77
C LEU A 94 0.70 12.74 -1.00
N SER A 95 1.33 12.02 -1.95
CA SER A 95 2.79 11.98 -2.06
C SER A 95 3.44 13.28 -2.51
N HIS A 96 2.77 14.10 -3.34
CA HIS A 96 3.38 15.29 -3.92
C HIS A 96 2.73 16.60 -3.43
N PRO A 97 3.48 17.74 -3.41
CA PRO A 97 2.92 19.02 -3.04
C PRO A 97 1.92 19.53 -4.08
N LEU A 98 1.08 20.48 -3.67
CA LEU A 98 0.33 21.32 -4.61
C LEU A 98 1.27 22.29 -5.32
N PRO A 99 0.94 22.71 -6.58
CA PRO A 99 1.58 23.86 -7.18
C PRO A 99 1.37 25.12 -6.33
N GLU A 100 2.34 26.04 -6.30
CA GLU A 100 2.19 27.31 -5.56
C GLU A 100 0.96 28.11 -5.99
N SER A 101 0.59 27.99 -7.28
CA SER A 101 -0.57 28.66 -7.88
C SER A 101 -1.81 27.76 -7.94
N ALA A 102 -1.91 26.73 -7.09
CA ALA A 102 -3.06 25.84 -7.09
C ALA A 102 -4.38 26.59 -6.90
N THR A 103 -5.32 26.34 -7.78
CA THR A 103 -6.66 26.98 -7.76
C THR A 103 -7.61 26.24 -6.83
N HIS A 104 -7.31 24.99 -6.53
CA HIS A 104 -8.07 24.17 -5.58
C HIS A 104 -7.13 23.48 -4.59
N LYS A 105 -7.45 23.62 -3.29
CA LYS A 105 -6.77 22.96 -2.20
C LYS A 105 -7.83 22.14 -1.42
N PRO A 106 -7.72 20.82 -1.38
CA PRO A 106 -8.73 20.00 -0.70
C PRO A 106 -8.69 20.22 0.82
N PRO A 107 -9.81 19.99 1.52
CA PRO A 107 -9.84 20.00 2.98
C PRO A 107 -8.77 19.07 3.55
N GLY A 108 -8.21 19.44 4.71
CA GLY A 108 -7.21 18.61 5.39
C GLY A 108 -5.80 18.60 4.76
N TRP A 109 -5.58 19.32 3.66
CA TRP A 109 -4.26 19.38 3.03
C TRP A 109 -3.18 19.91 3.98
N SER A 110 -2.05 19.20 4.08
CA SER A 110 -0.96 19.53 5.02
C SER A 110 0.33 19.92 4.29
N ASP A 111 0.58 21.23 4.18
CA ASP A 111 1.85 21.72 3.65
C ASP A 111 3.04 21.33 4.56
N ALA A 112 2.79 21.06 5.85
CA ALA A 112 3.80 20.58 6.78
C ALA A 112 4.24 19.15 6.43
N PHE A 113 3.30 18.29 6.04
CA PHE A 113 3.60 16.94 5.56
C PHE A 113 4.55 16.99 4.36
N HIS A 114 4.21 17.77 3.34
CA HIS A 114 5.02 17.86 2.11
C HIS A 114 6.42 18.43 2.35
N ARG A 115 6.56 19.40 3.27
CA ARG A 115 7.90 19.89 3.64
C ARG A 115 8.74 18.81 4.34
N GLN A 116 8.13 18.02 5.22
CA GLN A 116 8.85 16.95 5.94
C GLN A 116 9.16 15.75 5.05
N ALA A 117 8.23 15.41 4.14
CA ALA A 117 8.38 14.27 3.22
C ALA A 117 9.17 14.59 1.95
N ALA A 118 9.59 15.85 1.73
CA ALA A 118 10.15 16.32 0.45
C ALA A 118 11.35 15.50 -0.06
N GLN A 119 12.19 14.98 0.84
CA GLN A 119 13.36 14.16 0.48
C GLN A 119 12.99 12.68 0.24
N ALA A 120 11.76 12.30 0.49
CA ALA A 120 11.27 10.94 0.35
C ALA A 120 10.47 10.70 -0.93
N VAL A 121 10.20 11.72 -1.74
CA VAL A 121 9.34 11.65 -2.94
C VAL A 121 10.10 12.12 -4.18
N LEU A 122 9.62 11.71 -5.36
CA LEU A 122 10.11 12.19 -6.64
C LEU A 122 9.65 13.64 -6.90
N VAL A 123 10.23 14.28 -7.90
CA VAL A 123 9.75 15.58 -8.38
C VAL A 123 8.37 15.40 -9.02
N GLY A 124 7.37 16.11 -8.48
CA GLY A 124 6.00 15.98 -8.95
C GLY A 124 5.05 16.91 -8.23
N PHE A 125 3.81 16.90 -8.68
CA PHE A 125 2.73 17.67 -8.10
C PHE A 125 1.44 16.85 -8.04
N SER A 126 0.68 17.10 -6.98
CA SER A 126 -0.71 16.68 -6.89
C SER A 126 -1.60 17.87 -7.24
N VAL A 127 -2.58 17.67 -8.10
CA VAL A 127 -3.49 18.70 -8.55
C VAL A 127 -4.94 18.27 -8.39
N PHE A 128 -5.83 19.20 -8.09
CA PHE A 128 -7.25 18.95 -7.87
C PHE A 128 -8.13 19.79 -8.83
N ALA A 129 -7.51 20.34 -9.88
CA ALA A 129 -8.19 21.07 -10.95
C ALA A 129 -7.49 20.83 -12.28
N GLU A 130 -8.26 20.70 -13.36
CA GLU A 130 -7.77 20.50 -14.72
C GLU A 130 -6.77 21.58 -15.15
N GLN A 131 -7.10 22.84 -14.89
CA GLN A 131 -6.24 23.97 -15.24
C GLN A 131 -4.89 23.96 -14.53
N ASP A 132 -4.84 23.45 -13.29
CA ASP A 132 -3.60 23.29 -12.55
C ASP A 132 -2.76 22.16 -13.15
N ALA A 133 -3.42 21.06 -13.58
CA ALA A 133 -2.75 19.95 -14.26
C ALA A 133 -2.09 20.40 -15.57
N LEU A 134 -2.80 21.13 -16.40
CA LEU A 134 -2.27 21.70 -17.66
C LEU A 134 -1.08 22.62 -17.39
N LYS A 135 -1.23 23.56 -16.46
CA LYS A 135 -0.20 24.53 -16.14
C LYS A 135 1.09 23.89 -15.62
N VAL A 136 0.97 23.03 -14.61
CA VAL A 136 2.15 22.42 -14.00
C VAL A 136 2.77 21.37 -14.90
N GLY A 137 1.95 20.60 -15.67
CA GLY A 137 2.45 19.64 -16.63
C GLY A 137 3.27 20.29 -17.74
N THR A 138 2.82 21.43 -18.30
CA THR A 138 3.62 22.21 -19.25
C THR A 138 4.96 22.66 -18.65
N GLN A 139 4.96 23.12 -17.39
CA GLN A 139 6.21 23.49 -16.71
C GLN A 139 7.17 22.30 -16.52
N MET A 140 6.63 21.14 -16.17
CA MET A 140 7.42 19.92 -15.99
C MET A 140 7.99 19.38 -17.30
N LEU A 141 7.25 19.49 -18.40
CA LEU A 141 7.70 19.07 -19.76
C LEU A 141 8.96 19.81 -20.22
N ALA A 142 9.24 21.00 -19.72
CA ALA A 142 10.49 21.71 -19.99
C ALA A 142 11.73 20.96 -19.45
N ASN A 143 11.55 20.07 -18.47
CA ASN A 143 12.61 19.28 -17.87
C ASN A 143 12.63 17.81 -18.32
N GLY A 144 11.64 17.36 -19.10
CA GLY A 144 11.57 15.99 -19.60
C GLY A 144 10.16 15.40 -19.60
N PRO A 145 10.03 14.12 -19.95
CA PRO A 145 8.74 13.44 -19.98
C PRO A 145 8.05 13.47 -18.62
N VAL A 146 6.73 13.62 -18.63
CA VAL A 146 5.88 13.67 -17.43
C VAL A 146 4.98 12.44 -17.39
N ARG A 147 4.89 11.81 -16.22
CA ARG A 147 3.99 10.69 -15.95
C ARG A 147 2.74 11.19 -15.25
N LEU A 148 1.59 11.02 -15.88
CA LEU A 148 0.28 11.25 -15.28
C LEU A 148 -0.21 9.96 -14.61
N LYS A 149 -0.68 10.08 -13.36
CA LYS A 149 -1.14 8.94 -12.56
C LYS A 149 -2.54 9.22 -12.02
N PRO A 150 -3.61 8.65 -12.61
CA PRO A 150 -4.93 8.63 -11.99
C PRO A 150 -4.84 7.98 -10.61
N VAL A 151 -5.43 8.61 -9.60
CA VAL A 151 -5.13 8.24 -8.21
C VAL A 151 -5.94 7.04 -7.70
N LEU A 152 -7.10 6.77 -8.26
CA LEU A 152 -7.93 5.61 -7.92
C LEU A 152 -7.55 4.34 -8.70
N ALA A 153 -6.73 4.47 -9.75
CA ALA A 153 -6.24 3.34 -10.52
C ALA A 153 -5.18 2.54 -9.73
N THR A 154 -5.30 1.23 -9.76
CA THR A 154 -4.40 0.29 -9.07
C THR A 154 -3.49 -0.43 -10.05
N ALA A 155 -2.38 -0.99 -9.55
CA ALA A 155 -1.43 -1.81 -10.32
C ALA A 155 -0.86 -1.11 -11.58
N GLY A 156 -0.66 0.22 -11.51
CA GLY A 156 -0.11 1.01 -12.62
C GLY A 156 -1.06 1.28 -13.79
N ARG A 157 -2.31 0.83 -13.71
CA ARG A 157 -3.30 1.02 -14.78
C ARG A 157 -3.60 2.51 -15.00
N GLY A 158 -3.91 2.87 -16.24
CA GLY A 158 -4.30 4.23 -16.61
C GLY A 158 -3.19 5.28 -16.53
N GLN A 159 -1.96 4.91 -16.16
CA GLN A 159 -0.83 5.82 -16.20
C GLN A 159 -0.40 6.08 -17.65
N VAL A 160 -0.09 7.35 -17.95
CA VAL A 160 0.35 7.78 -19.26
C VAL A 160 1.62 8.61 -19.11
N VAL A 161 2.60 8.38 -19.98
CA VAL A 161 3.79 9.23 -20.10
C VAL A 161 3.59 10.13 -21.30
N VAL A 162 3.73 11.44 -21.11
CA VAL A 162 3.59 12.46 -22.14
C VAL A 162 4.91 13.19 -22.33
N THR A 163 5.18 13.59 -23.58
CA THR A 163 6.41 14.26 -24.01
C THR A 163 6.16 15.62 -24.64
N THR A 164 4.89 15.92 -24.95
CA THR A 164 4.45 17.16 -25.58
C THR A 164 3.24 17.77 -24.87
N GLU A 165 3.04 19.07 -25.01
CA GLU A 165 1.86 19.76 -24.48
C GLU A 165 0.54 19.23 -25.09
N ALA A 166 0.57 18.83 -26.36
CA ALA A 166 -0.61 18.26 -27.02
C ALA A 166 -1.00 16.91 -26.40
N GLU A 167 -0.02 16.01 -26.17
CA GLU A 167 -0.24 14.75 -25.47
C GLU A 167 -0.73 14.97 -24.02
N LEU A 168 -0.17 15.98 -23.33
CA LEU A 168 -0.59 16.36 -21.98
C LEU A 168 -2.07 16.77 -21.96
N ALA A 169 -2.46 17.69 -22.85
CA ALA A 169 -3.85 18.15 -22.94
C ALA A 169 -4.82 17.00 -23.26
N GLU A 170 -4.46 16.14 -24.20
CA GLU A 170 -5.26 14.95 -24.53
C GLU A 170 -5.36 13.99 -23.34
N ALA A 171 -4.24 13.70 -22.65
CA ALA A 171 -4.23 12.81 -21.50
C ALA A 171 -5.09 13.33 -20.33
N ILE A 172 -5.08 14.65 -20.10
CA ILE A 172 -5.92 15.27 -19.05
C ILE A 172 -7.40 15.24 -19.43
N THR A 173 -7.73 15.53 -20.70
CA THR A 173 -9.13 15.50 -21.20
C THR A 173 -9.77 14.12 -21.06
N ARG A 174 -8.98 13.05 -21.04
CA ARG A 174 -9.46 11.67 -20.84
C ARG A 174 -9.74 11.33 -19.36
N GLN A 175 -9.34 12.19 -18.42
CA GLN A 175 -9.57 11.96 -17.01
C GLN A 175 -10.99 12.33 -16.60
N ASP A 176 -11.50 11.69 -15.53
CA ASP A 176 -12.74 12.12 -14.89
C ASP A 176 -12.46 13.36 -14.03
N LEU A 177 -13.06 14.50 -14.41
CA LEU A 177 -12.88 15.77 -13.72
C LEU A 177 -13.45 15.75 -12.29
N HIS A 178 -14.44 14.89 -12.00
CA HIS A 178 -14.95 14.69 -10.64
C HIS A 178 -13.93 13.95 -9.80
N GLU A 179 -13.29 12.92 -10.38
CA GLU A 179 -12.22 12.18 -9.70
C GLU A 179 -11.04 13.12 -9.38
N ILE A 180 -10.61 13.95 -10.37
CA ILE A 180 -9.54 14.93 -10.15
C ILE A 180 -9.89 15.86 -8.98
N ARG A 181 -11.11 16.40 -8.95
CA ARG A 181 -11.52 17.35 -7.91
C ARG A 181 -11.58 16.72 -6.52
N ASP A 182 -12.06 15.49 -6.41
CA ASP A 182 -12.37 14.85 -5.13
C ASP A 182 -11.17 14.05 -4.58
N TYR A 183 -10.32 13.50 -5.45
CA TYR A 183 -9.19 12.64 -5.09
C TYR A 183 -7.83 13.12 -5.59
N GLY A 184 -7.80 13.94 -6.63
CA GLY A 184 -6.59 14.47 -7.24
C GLY A 184 -6.12 13.72 -8.49
N LEU A 185 -5.11 14.30 -9.13
CA LEU A 185 -4.30 13.71 -10.21
C LEU A 185 -2.85 13.97 -9.88
N VAL A 186 -1.97 12.98 -10.06
CA VAL A 186 -0.53 13.13 -9.87
C VAL A 186 0.16 13.32 -11.21
N LEU A 187 1.00 14.36 -11.29
CA LEU A 187 1.99 14.55 -12.35
C LEU A 187 3.39 14.41 -11.75
N GLU A 188 4.20 13.52 -12.29
CA GLU A 188 5.51 13.16 -11.74
C GLU A 188 6.55 13.07 -12.85
N GLU A 189 7.82 13.39 -12.54
CA GLU A 189 8.92 13.12 -13.46
C GLU A 189 8.92 11.65 -13.88
N ASN A 190 9.15 11.39 -15.18
CA ASN A 190 9.23 10.00 -15.64
C ASN A 190 10.63 9.47 -15.43
N LEU A 191 10.70 8.30 -14.81
CA LEU A 191 11.95 7.55 -14.66
C LEU A 191 12.01 6.40 -15.67
N THR A 192 13.22 6.06 -16.08
CA THR A 192 13.58 4.87 -16.85
C THR A 192 14.39 3.91 -15.98
N GLU A 193 14.53 2.66 -16.42
CA GLU A 193 15.25 1.59 -15.68
C GLU A 193 14.79 1.47 -14.22
N VAL A 194 13.48 1.50 -14.02
CA VAL A 194 12.88 1.56 -12.69
C VAL A 194 12.95 0.21 -12.00
N ILE A 195 13.44 0.23 -10.75
CA ILE A 195 13.27 -0.85 -9.76
C ILE A 195 12.30 -0.33 -8.71
N THR A 196 11.30 -1.13 -8.37
CA THR A 196 10.33 -0.79 -7.31
C THR A 196 10.58 -1.66 -6.08
N PHE A 197 10.83 -1.01 -4.95
CA PHE A 197 10.90 -1.65 -3.65
C PHE A 197 9.55 -1.54 -2.94
N SER A 198 9.17 -2.62 -2.26
CA SER A 198 8.09 -2.61 -1.28
C SER A 198 8.72 -2.56 0.12
N VAL A 199 8.46 -1.50 0.86
CA VAL A 199 8.98 -1.30 2.22
C VAL A 199 7.83 -1.06 3.17
N GLY A 200 7.84 -1.69 4.34
CA GLY A 200 6.71 -1.50 5.24
C GLY A 200 6.95 -1.99 6.66
N GLN A 201 5.92 -1.77 7.47
CA GLN A 201 5.87 -2.23 8.85
C GLN A 201 4.44 -2.65 9.20
N VAL A 202 4.33 -3.75 9.90
CA VAL A 202 3.07 -4.28 10.42
C VAL A 202 3.17 -4.52 11.91
N GLN A 203 2.10 -4.19 12.63
CA GLN A 203 2.02 -4.32 14.07
C GLN A 203 0.69 -4.97 14.46
N VAL A 204 0.73 -6.17 15.02
CA VAL A 204 -0.46 -6.94 15.49
C VAL A 204 -0.12 -7.71 16.74
N ALA A 205 -1.03 -7.74 17.71
CA ALA A 205 -0.90 -8.52 18.95
C ALA A 205 0.41 -8.24 19.72
N GLY A 206 0.90 -7.00 19.71
CA GLY A 206 2.16 -6.62 20.35
C GLY A 206 3.42 -7.07 19.61
N LEU A 207 3.28 -7.74 18.46
CA LEU A 207 4.38 -8.07 17.57
C LEU A 207 4.53 -6.98 16.51
N THR A 208 5.76 -6.64 16.18
CA THR A 208 6.09 -5.72 15.08
C THR A 208 7.02 -6.45 14.13
N ALA A 209 6.76 -6.34 12.84
CA ALA A 209 7.66 -6.76 11.78
C ALA A 209 7.84 -5.63 10.79
N SER A 210 9.10 -5.37 10.40
CA SER A 210 9.44 -4.43 9.33
C SER A 210 10.08 -5.19 8.19
N TYR A 211 9.92 -4.70 6.97
CA TYR A 211 10.39 -5.41 5.79
C TYR A 211 10.83 -4.48 4.66
N TYR A 212 11.64 -5.05 3.80
CA TYR A 212 11.85 -4.59 2.44
C TYR A 212 11.68 -5.77 1.48
N GLY A 213 11.44 -5.48 0.24
CA GLY A 213 11.36 -6.50 -0.81
C GLY A 213 11.17 -5.90 -2.18
N THR A 214 11.03 -6.78 -3.16
CA THR A 214 10.74 -6.43 -4.54
C THR A 214 9.36 -6.95 -4.94
N GLN A 215 8.80 -6.32 -5.97
CA GLN A 215 7.55 -6.77 -6.59
C GLN A 215 7.87 -7.47 -7.90
N ASP A 216 7.19 -8.58 -8.14
CA ASP A 216 7.25 -9.29 -9.40
C ASP A 216 6.03 -8.94 -10.26
N LEU A 217 6.24 -8.84 -11.56
CA LEU A 217 5.19 -8.67 -12.55
C LEU A 217 4.90 -10.00 -13.23
N THR A 218 3.64 -10.23 -13.57
CA THR A 218 3.20 -11.39 -14.34
C THR A 218 2.28 -10.95 -15.48
N ARG A 219 1.83 -11.92 -16.27
CA ARG A 219 0.80 -11.68 -17.28
C ARG A 219 -0.51 -12.28 -16.82
N ASP A 220 -1.59 -11.47 -16.92
CA ASP A 220 -2.93 -11.95 -16.65
C ASP A 220 -3.48 -12.81 -17.80
N ASN A 221 -4.69 -13.31 -17.64
CA ASN A 221 -5.35 -14.16 -18.66
C ASN A 221 -5.67 -13.42 -19.98
N GLN A 222 -5.52 -12.10 -20.01
CA GLN A 222 -5.68 -11.25 -21.21
C GLN A 222 -4.33 -10.87 -21.84
N GLY A 223 -3.21 -11.27 -21.20
CA GLY A 223 -1.85 -10.96 -21.63
C GLY A 223 -1.32 -9.61 -21.14
N GLU A 224 -2.09 -8.90 -20.32
CA GLU A 224 -1.67 -7.62 -19.72
C GLU A 224 -0.66 -7.85 -18.61
N THR A 225 0.30 -6.92 -18.48
CA THR A 225 1.28 -6.95 -17.39
C THR A 225 0.64 -6.42 -16.10
N VAL A 226 0.61 -7.28 -15.10
CA VAL A 226 -0.02 -7.01 -13.79
C VAL A 226 0.90 -7.42 -12.64
N TYR A 227 0.54 -7.05 -11.43
CA TYR A 227 1.21 -7.53 -10.22
C TYR A 227 1.18 -9.05 -10.13
N GLY A 228 2.33 -9.67 -9.90
CA GLY A 228 2.50 -11.11 -9.81
C GLY A 228 2.88 -11.63 -8.42
N GLY A 229 3.21 -10.72 -7.51
CA GLY A 229 3.59 -11.06 -6.15
C GLY A 229 4.70 -10.18 -5.60
N SER A 230 5.15 -10.51 -4.40
CA SER A 230 6.25 -9.81 -3.74
C SER A 230 7.11 -10.80 -2.97
N ARG A 231 8.41 -10.57 -2.98
CA ARG A 231 9.37 -11.28 -2.14
C ARG A 231 9.86 -10.36 -1.06
N LEU A 232 9.48 -10.64 0.19
CA LEU A 232 9.74 -9.77 1.33
C LEU A 232 10.74 -10.39 2.29
N HIS A 233 11.73 -9.60 2.70
CA HIS A 233 12.65 -9.89 3.80
C HIS A 233 12.16 -9.17 5.04
N LEU A 234 11.63 -9.94 5.99
CA LEU A 234 11.00 -9.40 7.20
C LEU A 234 11.91 -9.63 8.41
N VAL A 235 11.97 -8.61 9.26
CA VAL A 235 12.66 -8.69 10.56
C VAL A 235 11.67 -8.45 11.68
N ARG A 236 11.89 -9.11 12.81
CA ARG A 236 11.20 -8.80 14.06
C ARG A 236 11.65 -7.44 14.56
N GLY A 237 10.70 -6.51 14.73
CA GLY A 237 10.95 -5.17 15.24
C GLY A 237 10.65 -4.08 14.21
N ASP A 238 11.04 -2.87 14.53
CA ASP A 238 10.79 -1.65 13.78
C ASP A 238 11.79 -1.43 12.63
N TYR A 239 11.68 -0.30 11.93
CA TYR A 239 12.64 0.08 10.86
C TYR A 239 14.09 0.16 11.36
N GLN A 240 14.32 0.45 12.66
CA GLN A 240 15.68 0.46 13.18
C GLN A 240 16.27 -0.95 13.24
N ALA A 241 15.42 -1.97 13.52
CA ALA A 241 15.85 -3.36 13.42
C ALA A 241 16.21 -3.72 11.98
N LEU A 242 15.42 -3.27 11.01
CA LEU A 242 15.69 -3.48 9.59
C LEU A 242 17.00 -2.79 9.13
N LEU A 243 17.21 -1.54 9.53
CA LEU A 243 18.41 -0.75 9.16
C LEU A 243 19.72 -1.26 9.78
N ARG A 244 19.65 -2.15 10.81
CA ARG A 244 20.84 -2.83 11.36
C ARG A 244 21.33 -3.98 10.50
N LEU A 245 20.55 -4.44 9.54
CA LEU A 245 20.98 -5.47 8.60
C LEU A 245 22.05 -4.94 7.64
N PRO A 246 22.90 -5.82 7.07
CA PRO A 246 23.84 -5.47 6.01
C PRO A 246 23.10 -5.25 4.67
N LEU A 247 22.36 -4.16 4.59
CA LEU A 247 21.59 -3.79 3.41
C LEU A 247 22.46 -3.13 2.36
N ASP A 248 22.17 -3.42 1.09
CA ASP A 248 22.71 -2.64 -0.03
C ASP A 248 22.28 -1.17 0.07
N ASP A 249 23.05 -0.26 -0.47
CA ASP A 249 22.81 1.18 -0.38
C ASP A 249 21.45 1.58 -0.97
N SER A 250 21.03 0.95 -2.06
CA SER A 250 19.71 1.18 -2.69
C SER A 250 18.55 0.78 -1.77
N VAL A 251 18.65 -0.39 -1.15
CA VAL A 251 17.65 -0.89 -0.18
C VAL A 251 17.63 0.00 1.07
N ARG A 252 18.82 0.32 1.61
CA ARG A 252 18.95 1.20 2.77
C ARG A 252 18.30 2.55 2.51
N HIS A 253 18.54 3.12 1.34
CA HIS A 253 17.94 4.40 0.94
C HIS A 253 16.42 4.31 0.84
N ALA A 254 15.87 3.24 0.23
CA ALA A 254 14.44 3.01 0.16
C ALA A 254 13.80 2.90 1.56
N VAL A 255 14.44 2.16 2.50
CA VAL A 255 13.96 2.05 3.89
C VAL A 255 13.98 3.40 4.61
N GLN A 256 15.01 4.21 4.39
CA GLN A 256 15.10 5.57 4.96
C GLN A 256 14.01 6.50 4.41
N GLN A 257 13.69 6.41 3.11
CA GLN A 257 12.61 7.18 2.50
C GLN A 257 11.24 6.76 3.05
N ALA A 258 10.96 5.46 3.17
CA ALA A 258 9.73 4.98 3.81
C ALA A 258 9.58 5.51 5.23
N LEU A 259 10.66 5.42 6.04
CA LEU A 259 10.67 5.92 7.42
C LEU A 259 10.45 7.44 7.48
N ALA A 260 11.07 8.22 6.60
CA ALA A 260 10.89 9.68 6.54
C ALA A 260 9.44 10.04 6.17
N TYR A 261 8.89 9.38 5.16
CA TYR A 261 7.51 9.58 4.73
C TYR A 261 6.51 9.21 5.84
N GLU A 262 6.70 8.05 6.48
CA GLU A 262 5.86 7.57 7.59
C GLU A 262 5.92 8.53 8.78
N SER A 263 7.12 8.98 9.15
CA SER A 263 7.31 9.95 10.24
C SER A 263 6.60 11.26 9.97
N ALA A 264 6.65 11.76 8.74
CA ALA A 264 5.91 12.94 8.31
C ALA A 264 4.38 12.71 8.40
N ALA A 265 3.89 11.53 8.00
CA ALA A 265 2.48 11.19 8.07
C ALA A 265 1.97 11.20 9.52
N PHE A 266 2.65 10.53 10.45
CA PHE A 266 2.27 10.54 11.86
C PHE A 266 2.37 11.92 12.50
N ALA A 267 3.33 12.75 12.11
CA ALA A 267 3.50 14.08 12.65
C ALA A 267 2.49 15.11 12.11
N CYS A 268 2.05 14.97 10.86
CA CYS A 268 1.37 16.04 10.14
C CYS A 268 -0.06 15.71 9.70
N LEU A 269 -0.45 14.43 9.65
CA LEU A 269 -1.82 14.05 9.28
C LEU A 269 -2.69 13.92 10.53
N PRO A 270 -3.73 14.75 10.67
CA PRO A 270 -4.52 14.78 11.87
C PRO A 270 -5.22 13.43 12.12
N GLY A 271 -5.00 12.83 13.32
CA GLY A 271 -5.65 11.60 13.75
C GLY A 271 -5.29 10.36 12.92
N PHE A 272 -4.18 10.38 12.21
CA PHE A 272 -3.68 9.23 11.51
C PHE A 272 -3.40 8.08 12.49
N ILE A 273 -3.98 6.93 12.22
CA ILE A 273 -3.79 5.68 12.95
C ILE A 273 -3.42 4.62 11.91
N ALA A 274 -2.38 3.82 12.15
CA ALA A 274 -2.05 2.71 11.28
C ALA A 274 -1.32 1.58 12.00
N SER A 275 -1.80 0.35 11.83
CA SER A 275 -1.14 -0.87 12.27
C SER A 275 -0.37 -1.55 11.15
N ARG A 276 -0.81 -1.35 9.92
CA ARG A 276 -0.18 -1.88 8.71
C ARG A 276 0.13 -0.75 7.75
N ARG A 277 1.39 -0.62 7.36
CA ARG A 277 1.89 0.41 6.47
C ARG A 277 2.82 -0.21 5.44
N ASN A 278 2.60 0.12 4.17
CA ASN A 278 3.44 -0.29 3.05
C ASN A 278 3.65 0.93 2.15
N TYR A 279 4.84 1.02 1.59
CA TYR A 279 5.27 2.09 0.68
C TYR A 279 5.94 1.44 -0.53
N ASP A 280 5.48 1.82 -1.72
CA ASP A 280 6.12 1.47 -2.97
C ASP A 280 7.11 2.58 -3.34
N ILE A 281 8.39 2.24 -3.48
CA ILE A 281 9.48 3.19 -3.70
C ILE A 281 10.16 2.86 -5.01
N ALA A 282 10.14 3.81 -5.94
CA ALA A 282 10.86 3.69 -7.19
C ALA A 282 12.30 4.20 -7.05
N GLN A 283 13.19 3.51 -7.72
CA GLN A 283 14.54 4.01 -8.04
C GLN A 283 14.77 3.85 -9.53
N GLY A 284 15.22 4.92 -10.18
CA GLY A 284 15.42 4.91 -11.63
C GLY A 284 16.27 6.07 -12.11
N THR A 285 16.28 6.31 -13.40
CA THR A 285 17.07 7.37 -14.04
C THR A 285 16.10 8.38 -14.67
N ASN A 286 16.26 9.67 -14.34
CA ASN A 286 15.45 10.74 -14.95
C ASN A 286 15.97 11.15 -16.34
N ALA A 287 15.30 12.12 -16.97
CA ALA A 287 15.65 12.60 -18.31
C ALA A 287 17.04 13.25 -18.41
N GLN A 288 17.63 13.69 -17.27
CA GLN A 288 18.97 14.26 -17.19
C GLN A 288 20.06 13.22 -16.91
N GLY A 289 19.70 11.93 -16.87
CA GLY A 289 20.64 10.84 -16.55
C GLY A 289 20.99 10.73 -15.05
N GLN A 290 20.25 11.38 -14.18
CA GLN A 290 20.46 11.34 -12.73
C GLN A 290 19.68 10.18 -12.11
N ARG A 291 20.31 9.53 -11.11
CA ARG A 291 19.61 8.53 -10.29
C ARG A 291 18.69 9.23 -9.32
N CYS A 292 17.42 8.88 -9.42
CA CYS A 292 16.33 9.40 -8.57
C CYS A 292 15.69 8.26 -7.80
N SER A 293 15.15 8.59 -6.62
CA SER A 293 14.42 7.65 -5.78
C SER A 293 13.32 8.37 -5.01
N GLY A 294 12.16 7.73 -4.86
CA GLY A 294 11.07 8.30 -4.07
C GLY A 294 9.89 7.36 -3.89
N VAL A 295 9.10 7.64 -2.86
CA VAL A 295 7.83 6.99 -2.58
C VAL A 295 6.83 7.33 -3.69
N LEU A 296 6.33 6.31 -4.37
CA LEU A 296 5.30 6.43 -5.40
C LEU A 296 3.90 6.51 -4.81
N GLU A 297 3.64 5.66 -3.83
CA GLU A 297 2.36 5.59 -3.13
C GLU A 297 2.52 4.89 -1.78
N GLN A 298 1.62 5.20 -0.86
CA GLN A 298 1.42 4.50 0.39
C GLN A 298 0.22 3.56 0.28
N SER A 299 0.25 2.50 1.08
CA SER A 299 -0.86 1.58 1.25
C SER A 299 -1.04 1.27 2.74
N TRP A 300 -2.09 1.78 3.33
CA TRP A 300 -2.46 1.58 4.73
C TRP A 300 -3.70 0.69 4.85
N ARG A 301 -3.74 -0.37 4.06
CA ARG A 301 -4.84 -1.33 3.95
C ARG A 301 -4.34 -2.73 3.71
N ILE A 302 -5.22 -3.72 3.85
CA ILE A 302 -4.94 -5.07 3.37
C ILE A 302 -4.64 -5.04 1.87
N GLY A 303 -3.58 -5.74 1.45
CA GLY A 303 -3.10 -5.71 0.06
C GLY A 303 -2.15 -6.85 -0.26
N GLY A 304 -1.43 -6.78 -1.40
CA GLY A 304 -0.59 -7.85 -1.93
C GLY A 304 0.48 -8.37 -0.96
N ALA A 305 1.11 -7.48 -0.18
CA ALA A 305 2.12 -7.84 0.82
C ALA A 305 1.53 -8.46 2.09
N SER A 306 0.22 -8.29 2.36
CA SER A 306 -0.38 -8.62 3.68
C SER A 306 -0.32 -10.09 4.03
N ALA A 307 -0.34 -10.98 3.04
CA ALA A 307 -0.21 -12.42 3.29
C ALA A 307 1.18 -12.77 3.85
N ALA A 308 2.24 -12.19 3.28
CA ALA A 308 3.60 -12.38 3.77
C ALA A 308 3.80 -11.73 5.15
N GLU A 309 3.24 -10.54 5.37
CA GLU A 309 3.28 -9.83 6.66
C GLU A 309 2.68 -10.68 7.79
N ILE A 310 1.49 -11.23 7.57
CA ILE A 310 0.76 -12.04 8.56
C ILE A 310 1.47 -13.37 8.79
N GLU A 311 1.99 -14.02 7.75
CA GLU A 311 2.74 -15.27 7.87
C GLU A 311 4.00 -15.08 8.72
N ALA A 312 4.76 -14.02 8.45
CA ALA A 312 5.94 -13.69 9.24
C ALA A 312 5.61 -13.44 10.73
N LEU A 313 4.52 -12.73 11.03
CA LEU A 313 4.07 -12.52 12.41
C LEU A 313 3.67 -13.82 13.11
N LEU A 314 3.03 -14.76 12.39
CA LEU A 314 2.72 -16.09 12.93
C LEU A 314 3.98 -16.89 13.25
N LEU A 315 4.97 -16.87 12.36
CA LEU A 315 6.26 -17.52 12.58
C LEU A 315 7.01 -16.88 13.76
N PHE A 316 7.03 -15.55 13.83
CA PHE A 316 7.62 -14.83 14.96
C PHE A 316 6.90 -15.12 16.29
N LYS A 317 5.57 -15.33 16.26
CA LYS A 317 4.82 -15.72 17.45
C LYS A 317 5.16 -17.16 17.88
N ALA A 318 5.28 -18.08 16.93
CA ALA A 318 5.58 -19.49 17.18
C ALA A 318 6.99 -19.70 17.70
N ASP A 319 7.97 -18.97 17.17
CA ASP A 319 9.36 -19.02 17.59
C ASP A 319 9.88 -17.63 18.01
N PRO A 320 9.95 -17.34 19.31
CA PRO A 320 10.49 -16.07 19.81
C PRO A 320 11.98 -15.84 19.50
N ALA A 321 12.74 -16.87 19.17
CA ALA A 321 14.15 -16.76 18.80
C ALA A 321 14.33 -16.33 17.33
N LEU A 322 13.33 -16.60 16.49
CA LEU A 322 13.36 -16.23 15.09
C LEU A 322 13.36 -14.69 14.93
N GLN A 323 14.40 -14.15 14.29
CA GLN A 323 14.58 -12.70 14.10
C GLN A 323 14.30 -12.24 12.68
N GLN A 324 14.44 -13.12 11.70
CA GLN A 324 14.30 -12.80 10.28
C GLN A 324 13.60 -13.95 9.55
N VAL A 325 12.88 -13.64 8.51
CA VAL A 325 12.28 -14.61 7.59
C VAL A 325 12.11 -13.97 6.21
N THR A 326 12.24 -14.77 5.16
CA THR A 326 11.85 -14.38 3.81
C THR A 326 10.54 -15.06 3.46
N VAL A 327 9.56 -14.27 3.02
CA VAL A 327 8.24 -14.77 2.62
C VAL A 327 7.86 -14.16 1.28
N SER A 328 7.44 -15.01 0.35
CA SER A 328 6.99 -14.60 -0.97
C SER A 328 5.48 -14.78 -1.11
N THR A 329 4.83 -13.82 -1.75
CA THR A 329 3.44 -13.91 -2.22
C THR A 329 3.45 -14.10 -3.71
N HIS A 330 2.50 -14.88 -4.23
CA HIS A 330 2.41 -15.18 -5.65
C HIS A 330 0.97 -15.04 -6.14
N GLU A 331 0.81 -14.42 -7.32
CA GLU A 331 -0.42 -14.39 -8.10
C GLU A 331 -0.12 -14.98 -9.49
N VAL A 332 -0.68 -16.15 -9.76
CA VAL A 332 -0.43 -16.89 -11.01
C VAL A 332 -1.75 -17.06 -11.74
N TYR A 333 -1.79 -16.57 -12.98
CA TYR A 333 -2.95 -16.68 -13.85
C TYR A 333 -2.87 -17.93 -14.74
N GLY A 334 -4.04 -18.53 -15.00
CA GLY A 334 -4.12 -19.82 -15.67
C GLY A 334 -3.84 -21.00 -14.75
N LYS A 335 -4.22 -22.20 -15.20
CA LYS A 335 -4.03 -23.44 -14.44
C LYS A 335 -2.57 -23.86 -14.50
N THR A 336 -1.95 -24.05 -13.34
CA THR A 336 -0.58 -24.55 -13.22
C THR A 336 -0.44 -25.44 -11.98
N THR A 337 0.63 -26.23 -11.92
CA THR A 337 0.95 -26.98 -10.72
C THR A 337 1.68 -26.07 -9.75
N LEU A 338 1.13 -25.92 -8.55
CA LEU A 338 1.73 -25.10 -7.50
C LEU A 338 2.90 -25.85 -6.83
N PRO A 339 3.88 -25.11 -6.27
CA PRO A 339 4.93 -25.71 -5.45
C PRO A 339 4.36 -26.51 -4.28
N ALA A 340 5.05 -27.59 -3.88
CA ALA A 340 4.56 -28.48 -2.81
C ALA A 340 4.47 -27.80 -1.43
N ASP A 341 5.25 -26.76 -1.21
CA ASP A 341 5.29 -25.94 0.01
C ASP A 341 4.40 -24.69 -0.07
N ALA A 342 3.65 -24.52 -1.16
CA ALA A 342 2.74 -23.39 -1.33
C ALA A 342 1.58 -23.46 -0.33
N GLN A 343 1.42 -22.40 0.46
CA GLN A 343 0.23 -22.21 1.30
C GLN A 343 -0.82 -21.47 0.46
N VAL A 344 -1.79 -22.20 -0.08
CA VAL A 344 -2.82 -21.66 -0.97
C VAL A 344 -3.79 -20.76 -0.20
N LEU A 345 -3.98 -19.56 -0.70
CA LEU A 345 -4.96 -18.60 -0.20
C LEU A 345 -6.24 -18.60 -1.05
N TYR A 346 -6.07 -18.77 -2.35
CA TYR A 346 -7.15 -18.91 -3.33
C TYR A 346 -6.67 -19.69 -4.55
N GLU A 347 -7.50 -20.57 -5.07
CA GLU A 347 -7.32 -21.20 -6.37
C GLU A 347 -8.69 -21.45 -7.00
N GLY A 348 -8.95 -20.87 -8.17
CA GLY A 348 -10.22 -21.02 -8.85
C GLY A 348 -10.47 -20.04 -9.97
N ASP A 349 -11.64 -20.19 -10.61
CA ASP A 349 -12.14 -19.26 -11.62
C ASP A 349 -12.78 -18.04 -10.93
N ASP A 350 -12.28 -16.86 -11.26
CA ASP A 350 -12.85 -15.57 -10.82
C ASP A 350 -13.60 -14.94 -12.01
N PRO A 351 -14.83 -14.42 -11.79
CA PRO A 351 -15.63 -13.86 -12.87
C PRO A 351 -15.00 -12.67 -13.62
N GLN A 352 -14.07 -11.95 -12.98
CA GLN A 352 -13.43 -10.75 -13.54
C GLN A 352 -12.10 -11.06 -14.24
N VAL A 353 -11.29 -11.95 -13.66
CA VAL A 353 -9.92 -12.18 -14.10
C VAL A 353 -9.66 -13.58 -14.63
N GLY A 354 -10.65 -14.50 -14.60
CA GLY A 354 -10.48 -15.90 -14.98
C GLY A 354 -9.76 -16.72 -13.92
N PHE A 355 -9.15 -17.86 -14.33
CA PHE A 355 -8.48 -18.74 -13.37
C PHE A 355 -7.24 -18.06 -12.79
N ILE A 356 -7.18 -18.00 -11.45
CA ILE A 356 -6.06 -17.44 -10.71
C ILE A 356 -5.76 -18.27 -9.45
N SER A 357 -4.47 -18.45 -9.16
CA SER A 357 -3.98 -19.03 -7.91
C SER A 357 -3.20 -17.97 -7.14
N LYS A 358 -3.53 -17.81 -5.85
CA LYS A 358 -2.82 -16.94 -4.91
C LYS A 358 -2.29 -17.76 -3.74
N PHE A 359 -1.00 -17.68 -3.48
CA PHE A 359 -0.37 -18.46 -2.43
C PHE A 359 0.83 -17.73 -1.80
N VAL A 360 1.27 -18.24 -0.67
CA VAL A 360 2.44 -17.79 0.08
C VAL A 360 3.45 -18.92 0.17
N GLN A 361 4.72 -18.57 0.08
CA GLN A 361 5.84 -19.49 0.39
C GLN A 361 6.75 -18.85 1.43
N VAL A 362 7.17 -19.66 2.40
CA VAL A 362 8.21 -19.29 3.37
C VAL A 362 9.51 -19.88 2.84
N GLU A 363 10.49 -19.02 2.60
CA GLU A 363 11.80 -19.47 2.10
C GLU A 363 12.65 -19.96 3.28
N PRO A 364 13.37 -21.07 3.13
CA PRO A 364 14.37 -21.46 4.12
C PRO A 364 15.46 -20.37 4.24
N LEU A 365 15.88 -20.13 5.49
CA LEU A 365 16.96 -19.19 5.81
C LEU A 365 18.31 -19.74 5.35
#